data_4369c3a054dc55c753e4930ae2dc288e
#
_entry.id   4369c3a054dc55c753e4930ae2dc288e
#
_cell.length_a   1.000
_cell.length_b   1.000
_cell.length_c   1.000
_cell.angle_alpha   90.00
_cell.angle_beta   90.00
_cell.angle_gamma   90.00
#
_symmetry.space_group_name_H-M   'P 1'
#
loop_
_entity.id
_entity.type
_entity.pdbx_description
1 polymer ?
#
loop_
_entity_poly.entity_id
_entity_poly.type
_entity_poly.pdbx_seq_one_letter_code
_entity_poly.pdbx_strand_id
1 'polypeptide(L)'
;ISKAENGYYYLHYDGKDLLVKYFDESSKRSVPVCAKAECSHNSKTCNAWLGTDEYLSSPIYYYKNNIYVVRVEGGMAKLVSIKADGSDRKDVANLFANDRITSISMVFHNGYVYAYDHIGHIGSSESGKEIIKKINISDGSSQDIVEYEGENSAVMGARSYGDKLFYKIFQYSVNKQTLKANMNFQLYYYDYTDGENKKVSDMNICDFCVDADNGMLYYFVVGKGLYSQSLDGQNNKLIYKASENMVSVVMSYDGRYIYMSNGGMGSTTDLSKTVEREIQVVDTTGKQIDTIKLGNEIENLYFGDEKYLFGTKSDKLVYIDKSSLGNGACVWENAE
;
A
#
# COMPACT_ATOMS: atom_id res chain seq x y z
N ILE A 1 -3.45 -6.81 2.99
CA ILE A 1 -3.18 -7.30 4.36
C ILE A 1 -3.03 -6.12 5.31
N SER A 2 -3.50 -6.24 6.54
CA SER A 2 -3.45 -5.18 7.55
C SER A 2 -3.08 -5.73 8.92
N LYS A 3 -2.09 -5.11 9.57
CA LYS A 3 -1.59 -5.49 10.91
C LYS A 3 -2.64 -5.22 11.97
N ALA A 4 -2.80 -6.17 12.89
CA ALA A 4 -3.51 -6.05 14.15
C ALA A 4 -2.53 -6.35 15.31
N GLU A 5 -3.02 -6.36 16.55
CA GLU A 5 -2.15 -6.52 17.73
C GLU A 5 -1.35 -7.83 17.71
N ASN A 6 -1.99 -8.96 17.37
CA ASN A 6 -1.38 -10.30 17.45
C ASN A 6 -1.44 -11.05 16.10
N GLY A 7 -1.56 -10.34 14.99
CA GLY A 7 -1.65 -10.95 13.67
C GLY A 7 -2.08 -9.99 12.59
N TYR A 8 -2.63 -10.54 11.52
CA TYR A 8 -2.95 -9.76 10.31
C TYR A 8 -4.29 -10.16 9.73
N TYR A 9 -5.12 -9.17 9.41
CA TYR A 9 -6.32 -9.36 8.60
C TYR A 9 -5.97 -9.28 7.11
N TYR A 10 -6.57 -10.15 6.32
CA TYR A 10 -6.42 -10.13 4.87
C TYR A 10 -7.67 -10.65 4.17
N LEU A 11 -7.80 -10.34 2.90
CA LEU A 11 -8.85 -10.89 2.04
C LEU A 11 -8.31 -12.10 1.30
N HIS A 12 -9.10 -13.15 1.27
CA HIS A 12 -8.80 -14.40 0.59
C HIS A 12 -9.93 -14.73 -0.38
N TYR A 13 -9.57 -14.92 -1.66
CA TYR A 13 -10.49 -15.40 -2.68
C TYR A 13 -10.24 -16.89 -2.89
N ASP A 14 -11.26 -17.72 -2.69
CA ASP A 14 -11.17 -19.19 -2.78
C ASP A 14 -11.51 -19.74 -4.17
N GLY A 15 -11.56 -18.88 -5.19
CA GLY A 15 -12.00 -19.19 -6.55
C GLY A 15 -13.50 -18.97 -6.78
N LYS A 16 -14.26 -18.67 -5.73
CA LYS A 16 -15.70 -18.44 -5.76
C LYS A 16 -16.12 -17.25 -4.90
N ASP A 17 -15.71 -17.22 -3.65
CA ASP A 17 -16.14 -16.25 -2.65
C ASP A 17 -14.95 -15.52 -2.03
N LEU A 18 -15.18 -14.27 -1.62
CA LEU A 18 -14.22 -13.47 -0.91
C LEU A 18 -14.49 -13.57 0.60
N LEU A 19 -13.45 -13.92 1.35
CA LEU A 19 -13.49 -14.12 2.78
C LEU A 19 -12.53 -13.19 3.51
N VAL A 20 -12.92 -12.68 4.67
CA VAL A 20 -12.00 -12.06 5.62
C VAL A 20 -11.34 -13.17 6.43
N LYS A 21 -10.01 -13.23 6.37
CA LYS A 21 -9.19 -14.15 7.16
C LYS A 21 -8.27 -13.39 8.12
N TYR A 22 -7.85 -14.09 9.16
CA TYR A 22 -6.90 -13.61 10.16
C TYR A 22 -5.72 -14.57 10.26
N PHE A 23 -4.51 -14.10 10.01
CA PHE A 23 -3.27 -14.82 10.29
C PHE A 23 -2.85 -14.54 11.73
N ASP A 24 -2.81 -15.57 12.56
CA ASP A 24 -2.38 -15.51 13.96
C ASP A 24 -0.88 -15.72 14.07
N GLU A 25 -0.16 -14.77 14.65
CA GLU A 25 1.31 -14.82 14.76
C GLU A 25 1.80 -15.93 15.69
N SER A 26 1.02 -16.33 16.68
CA SER A 26 1.45 -17.32 17.66
C SER A 26 1.39 -18.75 17.10
N SER A 27 0.29 -19.07 16.42
CA SER A 27 0.08 -20.37 15.80
C SER A 27 0.63 -20.46 14.37
N LYS A 28 0.94 -19.31 13.75
CA LYS A 28 1.32 -19.16 12.32
C LYS A 28 0.28 -19.75 11.36
N ARG A 29 -0.99 -19.67 11.73
CA ARG A 29 -2.11 -20.20 10.95
C ARG A 29 -3.13 -19.13 10.61
N SER A 30 -3.79 -19.33 9.48
CA SER A 30 -4.87 -18.49 9.01
C SER A 30 -6.23 -19.10 9.30
N VAL A 31 -7.14 -18.30 9.84
CA VAL A 31 -8.52 -18.73 10.15
C VAL A 31 -9.52 -17.71 9.56
N PRO A 32 -10.71 -18.14 9.12
CA PRO A 32 -11.79 -17.22 8.78
C PRO A 32 -12.23 -16.39 10.00
N VAL A 33 -12.53 -15.11 9.79
CA VAL A 33 -12.98 -14.18 10.84
C VAL A 33 -14.46 -14.42 11.14
N CYS A 34 -14.74 -15.53 11.82
CA CYS A 34 -16.10 -15.93 12.17
C CYS A 34 -16.12 -16.73 13.48
N ALA A 35 -16.74 -16.18 14.51
CA ALA A 35 -16.84 -16.83 15.82
C ALA A 35 -18.07 -17.76 15.95
N LYS A 36 -18.85 -18.00 14.88
CA LYS A 36 -19.99 -18.89 14.92
C LYS A 36 -19.56 -20.36 15.00
N ALA A 37 -20.01 -21.05 16.03
CA ALA A 37 -19.81 -22.49 16.15
C ALA A 37 -20.40 -23.22 14.92
N GLU A 38 -19.71 -24.26 14.46
CA GLU A 38 -20.11 -25.14 13.34
C GLU A 38 -20.36 -24.39 12.00
N CYS A 39 -19.77 -23.21 11.83
CA CYS A 39 -19.86 -22.48 10.56
C CYS A 39 -18.93 -23.08 9.51
N SER A 40 -19.50 -23.50 8.38
CA SER A 40 -18.72 -24.02 7.25
C SER A 40 -17.99 -22.95 6.42
N HIS A 41 -18.19 -21.68 6.75
CA HIS A 41 -17.58 -20.48 6.13
C HIS A 41 -17.80 -20.32 4.62
N ASN A 42 -18.84 -20.93 4.05
CA ASN A 42 -19.11 -20.99 2.61
C ASN A 42 -20.44 -20.32 2.20
N SER A 43 -21.01 -19.46 3.01
CA SER A 43 -22.30 -18.83 2.73
C SER A 43 -22.45 -17.44 3.33
N LYS A 44 -23.46 -16.70 2.86
CA LYS A 44 -23.84 -15.35 3.34
C LYS A 44 -24.11 -15.30 4.84
N THR A 45 -24.39 -16.41 5.50
CA THR A 45 -24.60 -16.44 6.95
C THR A 45 -23.31 -16.45 7.76
N CYS A 46 -22.17 -16.67 7.12
CA CYS A 46 -20.85 -16.58 7.74
C CYS A 46 -20.42 -15.13 7.94
N ASN A 47 -19.90 -14.80 9.12
CA ASN A 47 -19.39 -13.46 9.39
C ASN A 47 -18.20 -13.08 8.51
N ALA A 48 -17.32 -14.05 8.20
CA ALA A 48 -16.16 -13.84 7.34
C ALA A 48 -16.51 -13.63 5.86
N TRP A 49 -17.69 -14.07 5.42
CA TRP A 49 -18.08 -14.06 4.01
C TRP A 49 -18.43 -12.63 3.54
N LEU A 50 -17.78 -12.15 2.49
CA LEU A 50 -18.09 -10.89 1.82
C LEU A 50 -18.83 -11.10 0.50
N GLY A 51 -18.59 -12.24 -0.19
CA GLY A 51 -19.00 -12.43 -1.58
C GLY A 51 -18.03 -11.70 -2.55
N THR A 52 -18.35 -11.71 -3.83
CA THR A 52 -17.47 -11.13 -4.86
C THR A 52 -18.05 -9.90 -5.51
N ASP A 53 -19.36 -9.81 -5.67
CA ASP A 53 -19.99 -8.81 -6.55
C ASP A 53 -19.74 -7.36 -6.09
N GLU A 54 -19.80 -7.11 -4.78
CA GLU A 54 -19.68 -5.76 -4.23
C GLU A 54 -18.31 -5.45 -3.63
N TYR A 55 -17.51 -6.46 -3.31
CA TYR A 55 -16.24 -6.34 -2.58
C TYR A 55 -15.01 -6.76 -3.38
N LEU A 56 -15.17 -7.11 -4.66
CA LEU A 56 -14.06 -7.52 -5.51
C LEU A 56 -13.00 -6.41 -5.55
N SER A 57 -11.75 -6.79 -5.32
CA SER A 57 -10.60 -5.87 -5.24
C SER A 57 -10.67 -4.83 -4.12
N SER A 58 -11.50 -5.04 -3.10
CA SER A 58 -11.50 -4.19 -1.90
C SER A 58 -10.13 -4.22 -1.22
N PRO A 59 -9.60 -3.06 -0.77
CA PRO A 59 -8.54 -3.05 0.23
C PRO A 59 -9.09 -3.49 1.60
N ILE A 60 -8.19 -3.90 2.50
CA ILE A 60 -8.53 -4.22 3.88
C ILE A 60 -7.63 -3.46 4.83
N TYR A 61 -8.23 -2.87 5.86
CA TYR A 61 -7.54 -2.13 6.91
C TYR A 61 -8.06 -2.51 8.29
N TYR A 62 -7.16 -2.57 9.26
CA TYR A 62 -7.51 -2.70 10.68
C TYR A 62 -7.20 -1.39 11.40
N TYR A 63 -8.20 -0.86 12.11
CA TYR A 63 -8.03 0.36 12.88
C TYR A 63 -9.00 0.40 14.06
N LYS A 64 -8.48 0.65 15.28
CA LYS A 64 -9.27 0.77 16.51
C LYS A 64 -10.30 -0.37 16.69
N ASN A 65 -9.82 -1.61 16.62
CA ASN A 65 -10.61 -2.83 16.81
C ASN A 65 -11.74 -3.06 15.79
N ASN A 66 -11.63 -2.43 14.63
CA ASN A 66 -12.51 -2.67 13.50
C ASN A 66 -11.70 -2.98 12.23
N ILE A 67 -12.29 -3.79 11.38
CA ILE A 67 -11.84 -4.06 10.02
C ILE A 67 -12.61 -3.12 9.10
N TYR A 68 -11.94 -2.51 8.15
CA TYR A 68 -12.53 -1.63 7.15
C TYR A 68 -12.26 -2.19 5.76
N VAL A 69 -13.30 -2.21 4.95
CA VAL A 69 -13.28 -2.64 3.54
C VAL A 69 -14.07 -1.65 2.69
N VAL A 70 -13.91 -1.71 1.38
CA VAL A 70 -14.67 -0.92 0.43
C VAL A 70 -15.70 -1.80 -0.25
N ARG A 71 -16.96 -1.36 -0.23
CA ARG A 71 -18.06 -1.94 -0.99
C ARG A 71 -18.46 -1.01 -2.13
N VAL A 72 -18.68 -1.55 -3.32
CA VAL A 72 -19.22 -0.80 -4.44
C VAL A 72 -20.65 -1.24 -4.70
N GLU A 73 -21.58 -0.30 -4.62
CA GLU A 73 -23.00 -0.53 -4.83
C GLU A 73 -23.61 0.65 -5.61
N GLY A 74 -24.26 0.36 -6.73
CA GLY A 74 -24.93 1.38 -7.56
C GLY A 74 -24.00 2.48 -8.08
N GLY A 75 -22.73 2.17 -8.39
CA GLY A 75 -21.74 3.15 -8.85
C GLY A 75 -21.19 4.05 -7.73
N MET A 76 -21.37 3.66 -6.46
CA MET A 76 -20.85 4.38 -5.29
C MET A 76 -19.94 3.47 -4.49
N ALA A 77 -18.69 3.87 -4.28
CA ALA A 77 -17.79 3.24 -3.34
C ALA A 77 -18.12 3.71 -1.91
N LYS A 78 -18.30 2.76 -1.01
CA LYS A 78 -18.65 3.00 0.39
C LYS A 78 -17.62 2.41 1.34
N LEU A 79 -17.30 3.11 2.39
CA LEU A 79 -16.53 2.59 3.51
C LEU A 79 -17.43 1.73 4.38
N VAL A 80 -17.03 0.49 4.61
CA VAL A 80 -17.75 -0.46 5.47
C VAL A 80 -16.85 -0.83 6.64
N SER A 81 -17.39 -0.76 7.87
CA SER A 81 -16.74 -1.28 9.07
C SER A 81 -17.33 -2.64 9.47
N ILE A 82 -16.45 -3.50 10.00
CA ILE A 82 -16.77 -4.83 10.51
C ILE A 82 -16.01 -4.96 11.83
N LYS A 83 -16.62 -5.46 12.90
CA LYS A 83 -15.86 -5.73 14.12
C LYS A 83 -14.75 -6.78 13.90
N ALA A 84 -13.73 -6.75 14.74
CA ALA A 84 -12.59 -7.65 14.64
C ALA A 84 -12.96 -9.15 14.68
N ASP A 85 -14.13 -9.52 15.23
CA ASP A 85 -14.71 -10.88 15.26
C ASP A 85 -15.56 -11.20 14.01
N GLY A 86 -15.66 -10.28 13.05
CA GLY A 86 -16.47 -10.40 11.83
C GLY A 86 -17.93 -9.96 11.99
N SER A 87 -18.38 -9.62 13.19
CA SER A 87 -19.75 -9.17 13.44
C SER A 87 -19.97 -7.68 13.12
N ASP A 88 -21.21 -7.21 13.26
CA ASP A 88 -21.62 -5.78 13.21
C ASP A 88 -21.11 -5.04 11.95
N ARG A 89 -21.41 -5.61 10.77
CA ARG A 89 -21.09 -4.97 9.49
C ARG A 89 -22.03 -3.80 9.21
N LYS A 90 -21.45 -2.62 8.93
CA LYS A 90 -22.23 -1.41 8.66
C LYS A 90 -21.51 -0.44 7.72
N ASP A 91 -22.29 0.31 6.94
CA ASP A 91 -21.79 1.44 6.16
C ASP A 91 -21.37 2.59 7.09
N VAL A 92 -20.21 3.18 6.84
CA VAL A 92 -19.66 4.32 7.59
C VAL A 92 -19.86 5.61 6.80
N ALA A 93 -19.45 5.62 5.52
CA ALA A 93 -19.51 6.81 4.67
C ALA A 93 -19.46 6.45 3.18
N ASN A 94 -19.94 7.36 2.35
CA ASN A 94 -19.66 7.34 0.92
C ASN A 94 -18.24 7.88 0.67
N LEU A 95 -17.48 7.17 -0.15
CA LEU A 95 -16.11 7.57 -0.55
C LEU A 95 -16.13 8.36 -1.84
N PHE A 96 -16.39 7.67 -2.95
CA PHE A 96 -16.37 8.25 -4.30
C PHE A 96 -17.51 7.68 -5.15
N ALA A 97 -18.04 8.50 -6.05
CA ALA A 97 -18.77 7.99 -7.19
C ALA A 97 -17.75 7.29 -8.09
N ASN A 98 -17.82 5.97 -8.15
CA ASN A 98 -16.85 5.17 -8.89
C ASN A 98 -17.58 4.04 -9.61
N ASP A 99 -17.53 4.06 -10.93
CA ASP A 99 -17.96 3.00 -11.83
C ASP A 99 -16.83 1.96 -12.06
N ARG A 100 -15.61 2.24 -11.58
CA ARG A 100 -14.45 1.35 -11.63
C ARG A 100 -14.23 0.71 -10.27
N ILE A 101 -14.42 -0.56 -10.21
CA ILE A 101 -14.20 -1.36 -9.00
C ILE A 101 -12.70 -1.54 -8.84
N THR A 102 -11.88 -0.67 -8.30
CA THR A 102 -10.53 -1.21 -8.03
C THR A 102 -9.53 -0.35 -7.30
N SER A 103 -9.72 0.93 -7.09
CA SER A 103 -8.52 1.75 -6.91
C SER A 103 -8.50 2.59 -5.64
N ILE A 104 -9.39 2.31 -4.68
CA ILE A 104 -9.46 3.15 -3.48
C ILE A 104 -8.45 2.68 -2.45
N SER A 105 -7.57 3.58 -2.08
CA SER A 105 -6.63 3.43 -0.98
C SER A 105 -7.00 4.36 0.17
N MET A 106 -6.64 3.95 1.40
CA MET A 106 -7.02 4.68 2.61
C MET A 106 -5.88 4.72 3.62
N VAL A 107 -5.84 5.82 4.38
CA VAL A 107 -4.96 5.99 5.54
C VAL A 107 -5.82 6.38 6.73
N PHE A 108 -5.62 5.73 7.88
CA PHE A 108 -6.36 5.99 9.11
C PHE A 108 -5.49 6.79 10.09
N HIS A 109 -6.01 7.91 10.57
CA HIS A 109 -5.33 8.73 11.55
C HIS A 109 -6.33 9.49 12.44
N ASN A 110 -6.16 9.40 13.77
CA ASN A 110 -6.90 10.16 14.79
C ASN A 110 -8.44 10.21 14.58
N GLY A 111 -9.06 9.08 14.22
CA GLY A 111 -10.52 8.97 14.04
C GLY A 111 -11.01 9.44 12.67
N TYR A 112 -10.09 9.74 11.77
CA TYR A 112 -10.38 10.06 10.37
C TYR A 112 -9.84 8.98 9.44
N VAL A 113 -10.48 8.85 8.29
CA VAL A 113 -9.93 8.14 7.13
C VAL A 113 -9.63 9.14 6.01
N TYR A 114 -8.48 8.98 5.39
CA TYR A 114 -8.02 9.76 4.24
C TYR A 114 -8.05 8.84 3.03
N ALA A 115 -9.06 8.99 2.19
CA ALA A 115 -9.32 8.12 1.06
C ALA A 115 -8.97 8.80 -0.27
N TYR A 116 -8.41 8.04 -1.21
CA TYR A 116 -8.06 8.51 -2.55
C TYR A 116 -8.17 7.38 -3.56
N ASP A 117 -8.36 7.73 -4.83
CA ASP A 117 -8.28 6.81 -5.96
C ASP A 117 -6.84 6.78 -6.48
N HIS A 118 -6.15 5.64 -6.36
CA HIS A 118 -4.75 5.52 -6.77
C HIS A 118 -4.54 5.23 -8.27
N ILE A 119 -5.62 5.05 -9.02
CA ILE A 119 -5.60 5.00 -10.49
C ILE A 119 -5.91 6.38 -11.06
N GLY A 120 -6.81 7.13 -10.42
CA GLY A 120 -7.18 8.48 -10.83
C GLY A 120 -7.53 8.56 -12.33
N HIS A 121 -6.88 9.47 -13.02
CA HIS A 121 -7.04 9.71 -14.45
C HIS A 121 -5.94 9.11 -15.32
N ILE A 122 -5.20 8.10 -14.83
CA ILE A 122 -4.18 7.39 -15.61
C ILE A 122 -4.84 6.71 -16.82
N GLY A 123 -4.31 6.97 -18.01
CA GLY A 123 -4.84 6.44 -19.27
C GLY A 123 -5.99 7.26 -19.85
N SER A 124 -6.45 8.32 -19.19
CA SER A 124 -7.41 9.27 -19.72
C SER A 124 -6.73 10.37 -20.54
N SER A 125 -7.34 10.75 -21.65
CA SER A 125 -6.93 11.93 -22.42
C SER A 125 -7.58 13.23 -21.89
N GLU A 126 -8.47 13.11 -20.91
CA GLU A 126 -9.13 14.23 -20.26
C GLU A 126 -8.36 14.61 -18.99
N SER A 127 -8.26 15.91 -18.73
CA SER A 127 -7.82 16.41 -17.44
C SER A 127 -8.86 16.07 -16.39
N GLY A 128 -8.41 15.63 -15.23
CA GLY A 128 -9.27 15.29 -14.12
C GLY A 128 -8.74 15.82 -12.79
N LYS A 129 -9.59 15.79 -11.79
CA LYS A 129 -9.30 16.25 -10.45
C LYS A 129 -8.96 15.07 -9.54
N GLU A 130 -7.72 15.03 -9.11
CA GLU A 130 -7.25 14.07 -8.10
C GLU A 130 -7.50 14.66 -6.71
N ILE A 131 -8.10 13.87 -5.84
CA ILE A 131 -8.44 14.32 -4.48
C ILE A 131 -7.98 13.34 -3.42
N ILE A 132 -7.65 13.86 -2.24
CA ILE A 132 -7.66 13.10 -0.99
C ILE A 132 -8.83 13.61 -0.16
N LYS A 133 -9.76 12.72 0.16
CA LYS A 133 -10.94 13.01 0.95
C LYS A 133 -10.68 12.62 2.41
N LYS A 134 -10.78 13.59 3.33
CA LYS A 134 -10.79 13.38 4.77
C LYS A 134 -12.20 13.09 5.23
N ILE A 135 -12.42 11.98 5.90
CA ILE A 135 -13.75 11.53 6.36
C ILE A 135 -13.68 11.25 7.86
N ASN A 136 -14.62 11.81 8.61
CA ASN A 136 -14.78 11.50 10.04
C ASN A 136 -15.49 10.14 10.19
N ILE A 137 -14.85 9.19 10.84
CA ILE A 137 -15.39 7.83 11.00
C ILE A 137 -16.65 7.81 11.88
N SER A 138 -16.81 8.77 12.81
CA SER A 138 -17.90 8.76 13.78
C SER A 138 -19.25 9.22 13.20
N ASP A 139 -19.24 10.15 12.24
CA ASP A 139 -20.45 10.75 11.67
C ASP A 139 -20.52 10.72 10.14
N GLY A 140 -19.47 10.25 9.46
CA GLY A 140 -19.38 10.14 8.01
C GLY A 140 -19.21 11.50 7.29
N SER A 141 -19.06 12.60 8.01
CA SER A 141 -18.79 13.91 7.40
C SER A 141 -17.45 13.92 6.66
N SER A 142 -17.37 14.63 5.54
CA SER A 142 -16.16 14.61 4.70
C SER A 142 -15.83 15.97 4.10
N GLN A 143 -14.53 16.17 3.80
CA GLN A 143 -14.00 17.31 3.06
C GLN A 143 -12.80 16.87 2.20
N ASP A 144 -12.60 17.54 1.07
CA ASP A 144 -11.42 17.36 0.25
C ASP A 144 -10.27 18.20 0.82
N ILE A 145 -9.11 17.58 1.05
CA ILE A 145 -7.92 18.24 1.65
C ILE A 145 -6.77 18.39 0.66
N VAL A 146 -6.79 17.61 -0.40
CA VAL A 146 -5.87 17.72 -1.53
C VAL A 146 -6.72 17.77 -2.78
N GLU A 147 -6.38 18.72 -3.65
CA GLU A 147 -6.96 18.86 -4.96
C GLU A 147 -5.83 19.11 -5.96
N TYR A 148 -5.71 18.24 -6.94
CA TYR A 148 -4.73 18.36 -8.00
C TYR A 148 -5.43 18.16 -9.35
N GLU A 149 -5.23 19.07 -10.29
CA GLU A 149 -5.79 18.95 -11.64
C GLU A 149 -4.67 18.62 -12.64
N GLY A 150 -4.86 17.56 -13.42
CA GLY A 150 -3.86 17.13 -14.39
C GLY A 150 -4.38 16.05 -15.33
N GLU A 151 -3.66 15.87 -16.44
CA GLU A 151 -3.86 14.77 -17.37
C GLU A 151 -3.02 13.57 -16.93
N ASN A 152 -3.55 12.35 -17.13
CA ASN A 152 -2.83 11.11 -16.80
C ASN A 152 -2.19 11.14 -15.40
N SER A 153 -2.91 11.62 -14.42
CA SER A 153 -2.43 11.78 -13.03
C SER A 153 -3.16 10.86 -12.06
N ALA A 154 -2.55 10.65 -10.89
CA ALA A 154 -3.16 9.99 -9.75
C ALA A 154 -2.47 10.41 -8.44
N VAL A 155 -3.22 10.36 -7.34
CA VAL A 155 -2.63 10.32 -5.99
C VAL A 155 -2.16 8.91 -5.69
N MET A 156 -0.95 8.75 -5.19
CA MET A 156 -0.39 7.43 -4.88
C MET A 156 0.31 7.39 -3.52
N GLY A 157 0.28 6.22 -2.89
CA GLY A 157 1.14 5.85 -1.77
C GLY A 157 1.05 6.76 -0.55
N ALA A 158 -0.15 7.24 -0.21
CA ALA A 158 -0.33 8.06 0.97
C ALA A 158 -0.01 7.26 2.25
N ARG A 159 0.71 7.88 3.20
CA ARG A 159 1.11 7.30 4.48
C ARG A 159 1.12 8.38 5.57
N SER A 160 0.57 8.05 6.74
CA SER A 160 0.53 8.97 7.89
C SER A 160 1.70 8.70 8.82
N TYR A 161 2.43 9.77 9.17
CA TYR A 161 3.53 9.73 10.13
C TYR A 161 3.50 10.99 11.00
N GLY A 162 3.35 10.79 12.31
CA GLY A 162 3.28 11.91 13.24
C GLY A 162 2.15 12.89 12.91
N ASP A 163 2.52 14.13 12.65
CA ASP A 163 1.64 15.24 12.29
C ASP A 163 1.43 15.44 10.78
N LYS A 164 1.87 14.49 9.94
CA LYS A 164 1.86 14.62 8.47
C LYS A 164 1.26 13.43 7.77
N LEU A 165 0.50 13.70 6.70
CA LEU A 165 0.10 12.74 5.69
C LEU A 165 0.98 12.96 4.46
N PHE A 166 1.96 12.10 4.25
CA PHE A 166 2.76 12.11 3.03
C PHE A 166 1.99 11.41 1.90
N TYR A 167 2.08 11.96 0.68
CA TYR A 167 1.47 11.40 -0.51
C TYR A 167 2.25 11.78 -1.77
N LYS A 168 2.06 11.04 -2.85
CA LYS A 168 2.67 11.33 -4.14
C LYS A 168 1.61 11.74 -5.15
N ILE A 169 1.95 12.70 -6.01
CA ILE A 169 1.27 12.94 -7.28
C ILE A 169 2.08 12.25 -8.36
N PHE A 170 1.47 11.30 -9.02
CA PHE A 170 2.02 10.61 -10.18
C PHE A 170 1.46 11.22 -11.46
N GLN A 171 2.31 11.42 -12.45
CA GLN A 171 1.94 11.83 -13.80
C GLN A 171 2.62 10.92 -14.81
N TYR A 172 1.87 10.51 -15.81
CA TYR A 172 2.33 9.66 -16.89
C TYR A 172 2.20 10.36 -18.23
N SER A 173 3.24 10.34 -19.03
CA SER A 173 3.20 10.82 -20.41
C SER A 173 3.98 9.90 -21.35
N VAL A 174 3.58 9.86 -22.61
CA VAL A 174 4.30 9.11 -23.65
C VAL A 174 4.74 10.09 -24.71
N ASN A 175 6.04 10.10 -25.01
CA ASN A 175 6.54 10.81 -26.17
C ASN A 175 6.09 10.08 -27.45
N LYS A 176 5.19 10.68 -28.20
CA LYS A 176 4.58 10.07 -29.41
C LYS A 176 5.57 9.77 -30.53
N GLN A 177 6.72 10.46 -30.57
CA GLN A 177 7.75 10.27 -31.60
C GLN A 177 8.70 9.13 -31.25
N THR A 178 9.08 9.00 -29.98
CA THR A 178 10.07 8.00 -29.51
C THR A 178 9.42 6.80 -28.84
N LEU A 179 8.11 6.83 -28.58
CA LEU A 179 7.33 5.86 -27.81
C LEU A 179 7.88 5.62 -26.40
N LYS A 180 8.65 6.58 -25.88
CA LYS A 180 9.20 6.50 -24.53
C LYS A 180 8.20 7.03 -23.51
N ALA A 181 7.95 6.23 -22.50
CA ALA A 181 7.17 6.63 -21.33
C ALA A 181 8.01 7.54 -20.42
N ASN A 182 7.37 8.57 -19.88
CA ASN A 182 7.91 9.40 -18.83
C ASN A 182 7.00 9.30 -17.61
N MET A 183 7.57 8.87 -16.48
CA MET A 183 6.90 8.76 -15.19
C MET A 183 7.48 9.81 -14.25
N ASN A 184 6.63 10.70 -13.78
CA ASN A 184 7.01 11.76 -12.86
C ASN A 184 6.25 11.59 -11.54
N PHE A 185 6.98 11.50 -10.45
CA PHE A 185 6.46 11.36 -9.10
C PHE A 185 6.90 12.56 -8.26
N GLN A 186 5.93 13.28 -7.72
CA GLN A 186 6.18 14.43 -6.86
C GLN A 186 5.70 14.11 -5.45
N LEU A 187 6.58 14.20 -4.46
CA LEU A 187 6.27 13.91 -3.06
C LEU A 187 5.82 15.19 -2.36
N TYR A 188 4.67 15.10 -1.68
CA TYR A 188 4.07 16.14 -0.85
C TYR A 188 3.76 15.60 0.54
N TYR A 189 3.46 16.50 1.47
CA TYR A 189 2.74 16.17 2.68
C TYR A 189 1.64 17.19 2.97
N TYR A 190 0.56 16.71 3.55
CA TYR A 190 -0.47 17.50 4.19
C TYR A 190 -0.16 17.55 5.68
N ASP A 191 -0.03 18.73 6.25
CA ASP A 191 0.22 18.95 7.67
C ASP A 191 -1.10 18.95 8.42
N TYR A 192 -1.26 18.05 9.39
CA TYR A 192 -2.50 17.94 10.16
C TYR A 192 -2.74 19.14 11.10
N THR A 193 -1.69 19.92 11.39
CA THR A 193 -1.74 21.02 12.35
C THR A 193 -2.22 22.31 11.71
N ASP A 194 -1.68 22.66 10.54
CA ASP A 194 -2.03 23.89 9.84
C ASP A 194 -2.98 23.68 8.65
N GLY A 195 -3.15 22.43 8.22
CA GLY A 195 -4.04 22.08 7.11
C GLY A 195 -3.47 22.40 5.73
N GLU A 196 -2.16 22.63 5.62
CA GLU A 196 -1.52 23.02 4.37
C GLU A 196 -0.83 21.85 3.68
N ASN A 197 -0.79 21.91 2.35
CA ASN A 197 -0.05 20.98 1.50
C ASN A 197 1.31 21.57 1.12
N LYS A 198 2.39 20.83 1.40
CA LYS A 198 3.76 21.27 1.15
C LYS A 198 4.51 20.25 0.31
N LYS A 199 5.24 20.71 -0.70
CA LYS A 199 6.10 19.88 -1.52
C LYS A 199 7.40 19.54 -0.79
N VAL A 200 7.79 18.26 -0.81
CA VAL A 200 9.02 17.81 -0.13
C VAL A 200 10.28 18.15 -0.93
N SER A 201 10.24 17.93 -2.25
CA SER A 201 11.39 18.11 -3.13
C SER A 201 10.97 18.23 -4.59
N ASP A 202 11.84 18.80 -5.44
CA ASP A 202 11.68 18.82 -6.90
C ASP A 202 12.23 17.56 -7.59
N MET A 203 12.79 16.62 -6.82
CA MET A 203 13.27 15.34 -7.36
C MET A 203 12.12 14.41 -7.74
N ASN A 204 12.37 13.55 -8.74
CA ASN A 204 11.42 12.52 -9.15
C ASN A 204 11.46 11.34 -8.17
N ILE A 205 10.60 11.35 -7.15
CA ILE A 205 10.60 10.43 -6.00
C ILE A 205 9.55 9.35 -6.21
N CYS A 206 9.96 8.15 -6.63
CA CYS A 206 9.00 7.07 -6.92
C CYS A 206 8.39 6.44 -5.67
N ASP A 207 9.11 6.37 -4.55
CA ASP A 207 8.55 5.94 -3.26
C ASP A 207 9.37 6.44 -2.08
N PHE A 208 8.81 6.29 -0.87
CA PHE A 208 9.39 6.81 0.38
C PHE A 208 8.97 5.98 1.59
N CYS A 209 9.69 6.11 2.68
CA CYS A 209 9.29 5.66 4.02
C CYS A 209 9.85 6.62 5.08
N VAL A 210 9.27 6.60 6.27
CA VAL A 210 9.65 7.50 7.37
C VAL A 210 10.04 6.70 8.59
N ASP A 211 11.16 7.06 9.18
CA ASP A 211 11.55 6.69 10.54
C ASP A 211 11.15 7.85 11.46
N ALA A 212 9.95 7.74 12.03
CA ALA A 212 9.38 8.79 12.85
C ALA A 212 10.15 8.97 14.18
N ASP A 213 10.70 7.88 14.72
CA ASP A 213 11.41 7.89 16.00
C ASP A 213 12.74 8.65 15.91
N ASN A 214 13.41 8.57 14.75
CA ASN A 214 14.65 9.27 14.47
C ASN A 214 14.48 10.53 13.62
N GLY A 215 13.24 10.88 13.26
CA GLY A 215 12.95 12.09 12.48
C GLY A 215 13.53 12.07 11.06
N MET A 216 13.58 10.89 10.42
CA MET A 216 14.21 10.69 9.12
C MET A 216 13.19 10.30 8.04
N LEU A 217 13.34 10.89 6.87
CA LEU A 217 12.67 10.52 5.62
C LEU A 217 13.66 9.81 4.71
N TYR A 218 13.30 8.63 4.25
CA TYR A 218 14.01 7.88 3.23
C TYR A 218 13.17 7.85 1.96
N TYR A 219 13.77 8.15 0.81
CA TYR A 219 13.06 8.17 -0.45
C TYR A 219 13.94 7.75 -1.63
N PHE A 220 13.32 7.09 -2.60
CA PHE A 220 14.01 6.63 -3.79
C PHE A 220 13.76 7.57 -4.96
N VAL A 221 14.84 8.11 -5.50
CA VAL A 221 14.81 8.97 -6.70
C VAL A 221 15.02 8.11 -7.93
N VAL A 222 14.08 8.20 -8.88
CA VAL A 222 14.08 7.42 -10.13
C VAL A 222 15.44 7.49 -10.82
N GLY A 223 16.03 6.32 -11.07
CA GLY A 223 17.32 6.17 -11.75
C GLY A 223 18.55 6.67 -10.98
N LYS A 224 18.40 7.11 -9.72
CA LYS A 224 19.51 7.57 -8.89
C LYS A 224 19.77 6.68 -7.69
N GLY A 225 18.75 6.40 -6.89
CA GLY A 225 18.87 5.56 -5.70
C GLY A 225 18.16 6.10 -4.48
N LEU A 226 18.52 5.53 -3.32
CA LEU A 226 17.94 5.84 -2.03
C LEU A 226 18.66 7.03 -1.38
N TYR A 227 17.86 8.00 -0.98
CA TYR A 227 18.30 9.17 -0.23
C TYR A 227 17.76 9.11 1.20
N SER A 228 18.48 9.72 2.12
CA SER A 228 18.02 10.05 3.46
C SER A 228 17.97 11.56 3.63
N GLN A 229 17.00 12.05 4.41
CA GLN A 229 16.81 13.45 4.73
C GLN A 229 16.15 13.56 6.10
N SER A 230 16.49 14.57 6.91
CA SER A 230 15.73 14.89 8.12
C SER A 230 14.32 15.37 7.75
N LEU A 231 13.33 15.13 8.61
CA LEU A 231 11.93 15.55 8.35
C LEU A 231 11.75 17.07 8.26
N ASP A 232 12.72 17.83 8.75
CA ASP A 232 12.80 19.31 8.58
C ASP A 232 13.36 19.76 7.21
N GLY A 233 13.68 18.79 6.32
CA GLY A 233 14.19 19.05 4.98
C GLY A 233 15.72 19.18 4.87
N GLN A 234 16.44 19.01 5.99
CA GLN A 234 17.89 19.15 6.01
C GLN A 234 18.64 17.82 5.80
N ASN A 235 19.97 17.90 5.65
CA ASN A 235 20.87 16.74 5.60
C ASN A 235 20.56 15.74 4.47
N ASN A 236 20.12 16.22 3.32
CA ASN A 236 19.82 15.39 2.15
C ASN A 236 21.08 14.68 1.64
N LYS A 237 21.05 13.36 1.58
CA LYS A 237 22.21 12.53 1.24
C LYS A 237 21.81 11.27 0.48
N LEU A 238 22.49 10.97 -0.64
CA LEU A 238 22.43 9.67 -1.30
C LEU A 238 23.13 8.63 -0.41
N ILE A 239 22.40 7.60 0.02
CA ILE A 239 22.93 6.53 0.89
C ILE A 239 23.07 5.19 0.19
N TYR A 240 22.30 4.94 -0.90
CA TYR A 240 22.43 3.73 -1.71
C TYR A 240 22.23 4.09 -3.18
N LYS A 241 23.17 3.74 -4.03
CA LYS A 241 23.11 3.99 -5.48
C LYS A 241 22.28 2.90 -6.16
N ALA A 242 21.30 3.29 -6.97
CA ALA A 242 20.52 2.35 -7.78
C ALA A 242 21.38 1.57 -8.75
N SER A 243 21.10 0.29 -8.92
CA SER A 243 21.60 -0.50 -10.04
C SER A 243 20.81 -0.19 -11.32
N GLU A 244 21.28 -0.62 -12.46
CA GLU A 244 20.57 -0.47 -13.75
C GLU A 244 19.20 -1.16 -13.75
N ASN A 245 19.00 -2.17 -12.90
CA ASN A 245 17.76 -2.93 -12.75
C ASN A 245 16.79 -2.31 -11.72
N MET A 246 17.20 -1.25 -11.01
CA MET A 246 16.41 -0.60 -9.97
C MET A 246 16.11 0.85 -10.35
N VAL A 247 15.30 1.04 -11.37
CA VAL A 247 14.95 2.41 -11.83
C VAL A 247 13.80 2.99 -11.02
N SER A 248 12.85 2.15 -10.63
CA SER A 248 11.70 2.48 -9.79
C SER A 248 11.47 1.35 -8.79
N VAL A 249 11.08 1.69 -7.59
CA VAL A 249 10.87 0.73 -6.48
C VAL A 249 9.60 1.06 -5.70
N VAL A 250 9.09 0.05 -5.00
CA VAL A 250 8.15 0.21 -3.89
C VAL A 250 8.92 -0.02 -2.60
N MET A 251 8.72 0.85 -1.62
CA MET A 251 9.51 0.88 -0.40
C MET A 251 8.68 0.58 0.85
N SER A 252 9.36 0.02 1.85
CA SER A 252 8.88 -0.07 3.22
C SER A 252 10.04 0.05 4.20
N TYR A 253 9.74 0.50 5.42
CA TYR A 253 10.65 0.51 6.56
C TYR A 253 9.97 -0.19 7.74
N ASP A 254 10.68 -1.08 8.41
CA ASP A 254 10.14 -1.90 9.49
C ASP A 254 10.67 -1.53 10.89
N GLY A 255 11.32 -0.38 11.01
CA GLY A 255 11.99 0.07 12.24
C GLY A 255 13.47 -0.30 12.29
N ARG A 256 13.93 -1.19 11.40
CA ARG A 256 15.31 -1.66 11.34
C ARG A 256 15.91 -1.57 9.95
N TYR A 257 15.20 -2.05 8.93
CA TYR A 257 15.66 -2.13 7.56
C TYR A 257 14.72 -1.43 6.60
N ILE A 258 15.29 -0.96 5.50
CA ILE A 258 14.58 -0.40 4.36
C ILE A 258 14.53 -1.47 3.26
N TYR A 259 13.33 -1.77 2.79
CA TYR A 259 13.04 -2.73 1.72
C TYR A 259 12.71 -1.95 0.45
N MET A 260 13.33 -2.33 -0.65
CA MET A 260 13.13 -1.72 -1.96
C MET A 260 12.85 -2.82 -2.99
N SER A 261 11.59 -2.98 -3.40
CA SER A 261 11.19 -3.95 -4.42
C SER A 261 11.12 -3.30 -5.80
N ASN A 262 11.81 -3.83 -6.79
CA ASN A 262 11.75 -3.37 -8.18
C ASN A 262 10.49 -3.82 -8.94
N GLY A 263 9.70 -4.71 -8.38
CA GLY A 263 8.45 -5.20 -8.99
C GLY A 263 8.61 -5.94 -10.32
N GLY A 264 9.84 -6.23 -10.74
CA GLY A 264 10.13 -6.83 -12.06
C GLY A 264 10.03 -5.84 -13.23
N MET A 265 9.86 -4.55 -12.95
CA MET A 265 9.85 -3.51 -13.99
C MET A 265 11.28 -3.20 -14.42
N GLY A 266 11.53 -3.24 -15.72
CA GLY A 266 12.79 -2.82 -16.33
C GLY A 266 13.00 -1.31 -16.21
N SER A 267 13.97 -0.78 -16.96
CA SER A 267 14.15 0.67 -17.00
C SER A 267 12.88 1.34 -17.50
N THR A 268 12.52 2.47 -16.93
CA THR A 268 11.35 3.28 -17.33
C THR A 268 11.32 3.64 -18.82
N THR A 269 12.42 3.44 -19.53
CA THR A 269 12.58 3.74 -20.96
C THR A 269 12.50 2.51 -21.85
N ASP A 270 12.60 1.30 -21.30
CA ASP A 270 12.56 0.06 -22.07
C ASP A 270 11.68 -0.99 -21.40
N LEU A 271 10.39 -0.90 -21.65
CA LEU A 271 9.37 -1.83 -21.17
C LEU A 271 9.50 -3.25 -21.76
N SER A 272 10.38 -3.45 -22.73
CA SER A 272 10.63 -4.76 -23.34
C SER A 272 11.59 -5.64 -22.51
N LYS A 273 12.30 -5.05 -21.55
CA LYS A 273 13.24 -5.78 -20.69
C LYS A 273 12.55 -6.25 -19.41
N THR A 274 12.38 -7.54 -19.28
CA THR A 274 12.03 -8.17 -18.01
C THR A 274 13.29 -8.25 -17.15
N VAL A 275 13.25 -7.72 -15.94
CA VAL A 275 14.28 -7.88 -14.92
C VAL A 275 13.84 -8.87 -13.86
N GLU A 276 14.79 -9.51 -13.19
CA GLU A 276 14.45 -10.38 -12.06
C GLU A 276 13.76 -9.59 -10.96
N ARG A 277 12.64 -10.13 -10.46
CA ARG A 277 11.89 -9.51 -9.36
C ARG A 277 12.63 -9.77 -8.06
N GLU A 278 13.04 -8.70 -7.40
CA GLU A 278 13.80 -8.80 -6.17
C GLU A 278 13.49 -7.66 -5.20
N ILE A 279 13.81 -7.88 -3.94
CA ILE A 279 13.80 -6.86 -2.90
C ILE A 279 15.24 -6.67 -2.42
N GLN A 280 15.76 -5.45 -2.55
CA GLN A 280 16.99 -5.04 -1.88
C GLN A 280 16.66 -4.64 -0.45
N VAL A 281 17.37 -5.24 0.50
CA VAL A 281 17.25 -4.91 1.94
C VAL A 281 18.50 -4.18 2.37
N VAL A 282 18.35 -2.96 2.86
CA VAL A 282 19.46 -2.12 3.34
C VAL A 282 19.18 -1.61 4.75
N ASP A 283 20.23 -1.28 5.51
CA ASP A 283 20.06 -0.54 6.76
C ASP A 283 19.88 0.97 6.52
N THR A 284 19.66 1.72 7.56
CA THR A 284 19.44 3.17 7.52
C THR A 284 20.67 3.97 7.08
N THR A 285 21.83 3.34 6.98
CA THR A 285 23.08 3.94 6.42
C THR A 285 23.22 3.68 4.93
N GLY A 286 22.39 2.80 4.37
CA GLY A 286 22.44 2.35 2.98
C GLY A 286 23.33 1.13 2.75
N LYS A 287 23.84 0.49 3.82
CA LYS A 287 24.57 -0.77 3.72
C LYS A 287 23.62 -1.90 3.35
N GLN A 288 23.96 -2.65 2.30
CA GLN A 288 23.18 -3.82 1.89
C GLN A 288 23.27 -4.93 2.94
N ILE A 289 22.11 -5.46 3.33
CA ILE A 289 21.94 -6.54 4.30
C ILE A 289 21.63 -7.85 3.56
N ASP A 290 20.67 -7.79 2.58
CA ASP A 290 20.22 -8.97 1.85
C ASP A 290 19.64 -8.60 0.49
N THR A 291 19.41 -9.63 -0.34
CA THR A 291 18.62 -9.55 -1.58
C THR A 291 17.65 -10.72 -1.63
N ILE A 292 16.36 -10.44 -1.51
CA ILE A 292 15.32 -11.45 -1.56
C ILE A 292 14.82 -11.58 -2.99
N LYS A 293 15.00 -12.78 -3.58
CA LYS A 293 14.46 -13.09 -4.89
C LYS A 293 13.02 -13.54 -4.79
N LEU A 294 12.12 -12.90 -5.55
CA LEU A 294 10.70 -13.16 -5.45
C LEU A 294 10.27 -14.36 -6.31
N GLY A 295 11.00 -14.64 -7.39
CA GLY A 295 10.56 -15.62 -8.37
C GLY A 295 9.26 -15.19 -9.09
N ASN A 296 8.80 -16.00 -10.03
CA ASN A 296 7.55 -15.74 -10.76
C ASN A 296 6.33 -16.25 -9.99
N GLU A 297 6.52 -17.10 -9.00
CA GLU A 297 5.46 -17.72 -8.20
C GLU A 297 4.86 -16.77 -7.14
N ILE A 298 5.54 -15.70 -6.78
CA ILE A 298 5.00 -14.69 -5.85
C ILE A 298 4.22 -13.65 -6.65
N GLU A 299 2.91 -13.68 -6.52
CA GLU A 299 1.99 -12.85 -7.29
C GLU A 299 1.89 -11.44 -6.73
N ASN A 300 1.62 -11.35 -5.42
CA ASN A 300 1.53 -10.08 -4.69
C ASN A 300 2.55 -10.06 -3.55
N LEU A 301 2.99 -8.85 -3.21
CA LEU A 301 3.94 -8.60 -2.14
C LEU A 301 3.35 -7.62 -1.14
N TYR A 302 3.46 -7.95 0.16
CA TYR A 302 3.08 -7.11 1.28
C TYR A 302 4.22 -7.06 2.28
N PHE A 303 4.72 -5.86 2.59
CA PHE A 303 5.93 -5.74 3.41
C PHE A 303 5.76 -6.13 4.88
N GLY A 304 4.52 -6.25 5.36
CA GLY A 304 4.26 -6.65 6.75
C GLY A 304 4.78 -5.65 7.78
N ASP A 305 5.47 -6.17 8.79
CA ASP A 305 6.08 -5.39 9.89
C ASP A 305 7.53 -5.83 10.16
N GLU A 306 8.05 -5.61 11.37
CA GLU A 306 9.39 -6.01 11.77
C GLU A 306 9.63 -7.53 11.81
N LYS A 307 8.55 -8.35 11.83
CA LYS A 307 8.65 -9.81 11.92
C LYS A 307 8.52 -10.53 10.59
N TYR A 308 7.55 -10.12 9.78
CA TYR A 308 7.15 -10.87 8.59
C TYR A 308 7.10 -10.02 7.32
N LEU A 309 7.49 -10.64 6.22
CA LEU A 309 7.21 -10.22 4.86
C LEU A 309 6.20 -11.21 4.28
N PHE A 310 5.12 -10.72 3.69
CA PHE A 310 4.07 -11.57 3.13
C PHE A 310 4.01 -11.51 1.60
N GLY A 311 3.53 -12.59 1.01
CA GLY A 311 3.18 -12.66 -0.40
C GLY A 311 1.99 -13.57 -0.64
N THR A 312 1.50 -13.62 -1.88
CA THR A 312 0.57 -14.65 -2.34
C THR A 312 1.24 -15.55 -3.36
N LYS A 313 0.97 -16.85 -3.27
CA LYS A 313 1.42 -17.88 -4.19
C LYS A 313 0.26 -18.84 -4.47
N SER A 314 -0.21 -18.91 -5.70
CA SER A 314 -1.41 -19.70 -6.08
C SER A 314 -2.61 -19.41 -5.16
N ASP A 315 -2.94 -18.13 -5.01
CA ASP A 315 -4.02 -17.60 -4.15
C ASP A 315 -3.88 -17.87 -2.64
N LYS A 316 -2.77 -18.45 -2.20
CA LYS A 316 -2.48 -18.71 -0.77
C LYS A 316 -1.55 -17.66 -0.20
N LEU A 317 -1.78 -17.29 1.06
CA LEU A 317 -0.87 -16.44 1.81
C LEU A 317 0.41 -17.22 2.16
N VAL A 318 1.56 -16.61 1.83
CA VAL A 318 2.89 -17.10 2.21
C VAL A 318 3.65 -16.00 2.93
N TYR A 319 4.64 -16.35 3.74
CA TYR A 319 5.45 -15.38 4.46
C TYR A 319 6.93 -15.76 4.53
N ILE A 320 7.77 -14.76 4.76
CA ILE A 320 9.17 -14.92 5.18
C ILE A 320 9.29 -14.41 6.61
N ASP A 321 9.89 -15.19 7.49
CA ASP A 321 10.32 -14.72 8.81
C ASP A 321 11.60 -13.87 8.64
N LYS A 322 11.49 -12.58 8.95
CA LYS A 322 12.56 -11.59 8.78
C LYS A 322 13.77 -11.82 9.68
N SER A 323 13.68 -12.70 10.68
CA SER A 323 14.82 -13.12 11.48
C SER A 323 15.88 -13.87 10.67
N SER A 324 15.51 -14.41 9.51
CA SER A 324 16.42 -15.07 8.57
C SER A 324 17.29 -14.14 7.73
N LEU A 325 16.96 -12.83 7.69
CA LEU A 325 17.68 -11.84 6.89
C LEU A 325 19.17 -11.77 7.25
N GLY A 326 20.01 -11.78 6.22
CA GLY A 326 21.48 -11.74 6.36
C GLY A 326 22.13 -13.06 6.81
N ASN A 327 21.37 -14.13 7.05
CA ASN A 327 21.86 -15.42 7.54
C ASN A 327 21.73 -16.58 6.52
N GLY A 328 21.37 -16.29 5.29
CA GLY A 328 21.21 -17.30 4.23
C GLY A 328 19.97 -17.04 3.36
N ALA A 329 19.56 -18.03 2.58
CA ALA A 329 18.40 -17.86 1.71
C ALA A 329 17.10 -17.73 2.51
N CYS A 330 16.39 -16.62 2.31
CA CYS A 330 15.03 -16.45 2.80
C CYS A 330 14.08 -17.42 2.09
N VAL A 331 13.29 -18.15 2.86
CA VAL A 331 12.34 -19.16 2.34
C VAL A 331 10.91 -18.71 2.58
N TRP A 332 10.07 -18.84 1.56
CA TRP A 332 8.64 -18.62 1.66
C TRP A 332 7.95 -19.82 2.34
N GLU A 333 7.29 -19.58 3.46
CA GLU A 333 6.51 -20.54 4.22
C GLU A 333 5.01 -20.34 3.99
N ASN A 334 4.21 -21.42 4.06
CA ASN A 334 2.75 -21.30 3.97
C ASN A 334 2.16 -20.81 5.29
N ALA A 335 1.19 -19.90 5.19
CA ALA A 335 0.39 -19.41 6.32
C ALA A 335 -0.94 -20.17 6.51
N GLU A 336 -1.21 -21.20 5.68
CA GLU A 336 -2.46 -21.97 5.65
C GLU A 336 -2.22 -23.46 5.91
#